data_ab309b624b6c542ac766dd58cf31a07a
#
_entry.id   ab309b624b6c542ac766dd58cf31a07a
#
_cell.length_a   1.000
_cell.length_b   1.000
_cell.length_c   1.000
_cell.angle_alpha   90.00
_cell.angle_beta   90.00
_cell.angle_gamma   90.00
#
_symmetry.space_group_name_H-M   'P 1'
#
loop_
_entity.id
_entity.type
_entity.pdbx_description
1 polymer ?
#
loop_
_entity_poly.entity_id
_entity_poly.type
_entity_poly.pdbx_seq_one_letter_code
_entity_poly.pdbx_strand_id
1 'polypeptide(L)'
;MKIFSKIIIGFLFLSFILSSCNNTTTYAEQLKAEKELIADYIKRNNIKVVTEEPKVWDENVYLLTESGLYFHLINVGDSAAPAEVLDTNDLVVPRFYQYTLNAKADTISNWNTVDYPYPTTFNYLDDSQACAAWHEAVSYMKYNNSRAKFIVKSKIGFEDASTAVTPYIYDMKIKFQK
;
A
#
# COMPACT_ATOMS: atom_id res chain seq x y z
N MET A 1 -32.30 56.75 -12.97
CA MET A 1 -31.06 56.36 -12.24
C MET A 1 -31.24 55.27 -11.18
N LYS A 2 -32.37 55.16 -10.49
CA LYS A 2 -32.60 54.10 -9.42
C LYS A 2 -32.86 52.69 -9.95
N ILE A 3 -33.34 52.53 -11.16
CA ILE A 3 -33.65 51.22 -11.77
C ILE A 3 -32.39 50.52 -12.31
N PHE A 4 -31.49 51.29 -12.93
CA PHE A 4 -30.19 50.79 -13.41
C PHE A 4 -29.28 50.24 -12.30
N SER A 5 -29.30 50.90 -11.14
CA SER A 5 -28.51 50.46 -9.99
C SER A 5 -28.99 49.09 -9.42
N LYS A 6 -30.30 48.82 -9.45
CA LYS A 6 -30.85 47.54 -8.98
C LYS A 6 -30.59 46.38 -9.94
N ILE A 7 -30.50 46.64 -11.24
CA ILE A 7 -30.19 45.63 -12.27
C ILE A 7 -28.71 45.24 -12.18
N ILE A 8 -27.80 46.17 -11.97
CA ILE A 8 -26.34 45.92 -11.80
C ILE A 8 -26.06 45.10 -10.53
N ILE A 9 -26.75 45.38 -9.41
CA ILE A 9 -26.60 44.63 -8.17
C ILE A 9 -27.15 43.17 -8.32
N GLY A 10 -28.23 42.98 -9.05
CA GLY A 10 -28.78 41.68 -9.37
C GLY A 10 -27.84 40.83 -10.24
N PHE A 11 -27.16 41.43 -11.19
CA PHE A 11 -26.18 40.77 -12.06
C PHE A 11 -24.87 40.43 -11.33
N LEU A 12 -24.43 41.23 -10.38
CA LEU A 12 -23.26 40.93 -9.54
C LEU A 12 -23.51 39.76 -8.57
N PHE A 13 -24.75 39.63 -8.09
CA PHE A 13 -25.10 38.49 -7.19
C PHE A 13 -25.23 37.16 -7.93
N LEU A 14 -25.62 37.18 -9.20
CA LEU A 14 -25.77 35.96 -10.02
C LEU A 14 -24.42 35.38 -10.45
N SER A 15 -23.35 36.21 -10.54
CA SER A 15 -22.01 35.75 -10.91
C SER A 15 -21.27 35.05 -9.75
N PHE A 16 -21.72 35.19 -8.49
CA PHE A 16 -21.11 34.51 -7.35
C PHE A 16 -21.60 33.07 -7.13
N ILE A 17 -22.67 32.64 -7.80
CA ILE A 17 -23.24 31.30 -7.63
C ILE A 17 -22.55 30.26 -8.53
N LEU A 18 -21.77 30.68 -9.52
CA LEU A 18 -21.13 29.77 -10.48
C LEU A 18 -19.73 29.32 -10.08
N SER A 19 -19.20 29.76 -8.92
CA SER A 19 -17.83 29.42 -8.47
C SER A 19 -17.78 28.25 -7.49
N SER A 20 -18.89 27.58 -7.22
CA SER A 20 -18.92 26.40 -6.33
C SER A 20 -18.87 25.08 -7.13
N CYS A 21 -17.95 24.98 -8.08
CA CYS A 21 -17.46 23.66 -8.48
C CYS A 21 -16.45 23.20 -7.44
N ASN A 22 -16.91 22.54 -6.39
CA ASN A 22 -16.08 21.68 -5.61
C ASN A 22 -15.58 20.57 -6.55
N ASN A 23 -14.34 20.65 -6.97
CA ASN A 23 -13.62 19.56 -7.64
C ASN A 23 -13.39 18.41 -6.63
N THR A 24 -14.46 17.84 -6.11
CA THR A 24 -14.39 16.58 -5.38
C THR A 24 -14.20 15.48 -6.40
N THR A 25 -13.00 14.96 -6.51
CA THR A 25 -12.72 13.78 -7.34
C THR A 25 -13.62 12.63 -6.90
N THR A 26 -14.30 12.02 -7.86
CA THR A 26 -15.12 10.85 -7.57
C THR A 26 -14.27 9.65 -7.18
N TYR A 27 -14.84 8.70 -6.45
CA TYR A 27 -14.14 7.47 -6.09
C TYR A 27 -13.61 6.71 -7.33
N ALA A 28 -14.35 6.70 -8.44
CA ALA A 28 -13.92 6.08 -9.70
C ALA A 28 -12.68 6.78 -10.29
N GLU A 29 -12.62 8.11 -10.21
CA GLU A 29 -11.45 8.88 -10.66
C GLU A 29 -10.24 8.63 -9.75
N GLN A 30 -10.44 8.50 -8.45
CA GLN A 30 -9.37 8.16 -7.50
C GLN A 30 -8.81 6.76 -7.78
N LEU A 31 -9.65 5.75 -8.02
CA LEU A 31 -9.21 4.40 -8.41
C LEU A 31 -8.46 4.40 -9.75
N LYS A 32 -8.86 5.24 -10.70
CA LYS A 32 -8.14 5.40 -11.95
C LYS A 32 -6.76 6.00 -11.72
N ALA A 33 -6.67 7.05 -10.91
CA ALA A 33 -5.41 7.68 -10.53
C ALA A 33 -4.47 6.71 -9.77
N GLU A 34 -5.01 5.91 -8.84
CA GLU A 34 -4.26 4.83 -8.18
C GLU A 34 -3.65 3.85 -9.18
N LYS A 35 -4.43 3.39 -10.15
CA LYS A 35 -3.96 2.46 -11.19
C LYS A 35 -2.85 3.07 -12.05
N GLU A 36 -2.99 4.33 -12.43
CA GLU A 36 -1.98 5.07 -13.20
C GLU A 36 -0.69 5.24 -12.38
N LEU A 37 -0.81 5.58 -11.09
CA LEU A 37 0.33 5.74 -10.18
C LEU A 37 1.12 4.43 -10.01
N ILE A 38 0.43 3.29 -9.86
CA ILE A 38 1.05 1.97 -9.79
C ILE A 38 1.75 1.64 -11.11
N ALA A 39 1.10 1.88 -12.26
CA ALA A 39 1.69 1.63 -13.56
C ALA A 39 2.95 2.46 -13.80
N ASP A 40 2.94 3.73 -13.42
CA ASP A 40 4.09 4.62 -13.50
C ASP A 40 5.23 4.16 -12.59
N TYR A 41 4.92 3.70 -11.37
CA TYR A 41 5.92 3.15 -10.47
C TYR A 41 6.58 1.89 -11.06
N ILE A 42 5.78 0.95 -11.57
CA ILE A 42 6.25 -0.28 -12.23
C ILE A 42 7.20 0.08 -13.39
N LYS A 43 6.80 1.02 -14.24
CA LYS A 43 7.60 1.47 -15.38
C LYS A 43 8.91 2.14 -14.94
N ARG A 44 8.86 3.08 -13.99
CA ARG A 44 10.05 3.81 -13.51
C ARG A 44 11.08 2.93 -12.84
N ASN A 45 10.65 1.83 -12.23
CA ASN A 45 11.54 0.90 -11.52
C ASN A 45 11.87 -0.34 -12.36
N ASN A 46 11.50 -0.38 -13.64
CA ASN A 46 11.72 -1.51 -14.54
C ASN A 46 11.22 -2.85 -13.97
N ILE A 47 10.08 -2.82 -13.28
CA ILE A 47 9.49 -4.00 -12.67
C ILE A 47 8.87 -4.88 -13.75
N LYS A 48 9.27 -6.16 -13.76
CA LYS A 48 8.66 -7.20 -14.58
C LYS A 48 7.55 -7.89 -13.75
N VAL A 49 6.32 -7.76 -14.20
CA VAL A 49 5.17 -8.39 -13.54
C VAL A 49 4.93 -9.76 -14.15
N VAL A 50 4.78 -10.78 -13.29
CA VAL A 50 4.42 -12.15 -13.64
C VAL A 50 3.15 -12.56 -12.89
N THR A 51 2.39 -13.52 -13.42
CA THR A 51 1.14 -14.03 -12.81
C THR A 51 1.29 -15.42 -12.21
N GLU A 52 2.44 -16.05 -12.39
CA GLU A 52 2.79 -17.33 -11.78
C GLU A 52 3.96 -17.13 -10.82
N GLU A 53 3.95 -17.79 -9.66
CA GLU A 53 5.02 -17.70 -8.68
C GLU A 53 6.34 -18.18 -9.29
N PRO A 54 7.37 -17.30 -9.35
CA PRO A 54 8.63 -17.67 -9.96
C PRO A 54 9.40 -18.65 -9.06
N LYS A 55 10.06 -19.64 -9.68
CA LYS A 55 10.94 -20.57 -8.96
C LYS A 55 12.18 -19.90 -8.39
N VAL A 56 12.62 -18.84 -9.03
CA VAL A 56 13.77 -18.00 -8.63
C VAL A 56 13.30 -16.55 -8.74
N TRP A 57 13.51 -15.78 -7.68
CA TRP A 57 13.18 -14.36 -7.62
C TRP A 57 14.34 -13.55 -8.16
N ASP A 58 14.29 -13.21 -9.45
CA ASP A 58 15.23 -12.26 -10.03
C ASP A 58 14.94 -10.84 -9.52
N GLU A 59 15.94 -9.98 -9.54
CA GLU A 59 15.78 -8.56 -9.20
C GLU A 59 14.66 -7.94 -10.05
N ASN A 60 13.79 -7.18 -9.43
CA ASN A 60 12.65 -6.52 -10.06
C ASN A 60 11.54 -7.42 -10.67
N VAL A 61 11.53 -8.72 -10.41
CA VAL A 61 10.40 -9.59 -10.77
C VAL A 61 9.35 -9.60 -9.66
N TYR A 62 8.12 -9.19 -9.98
CA TYR A 62 7.00 -9.12 -9.04
C TYR A 62 5.88 -10.05 -9.49
N LEU A 63 5.42 -10.88 -8.58
CA LEU A 63 4.20 -11.68 -8.74
C LEU A 63 2.98 -10.77 -8.54
N LEU A 64 2.09 -10.72 -9.52
CA LEU A 64 0.75 -10.15 -9.35
C LEU A 64 -0.19 -11.28 -8.94
N THR A 65 -0.65 -11.22 -7.70
CA THR A 65 -1.57 -12.20 -7.14
C THR A 65 -3.02 -11.95 -7.58
N GLU A 66 -3.91 -12.89 -7.34
CA GLU A 66 -5.34 -12.77 -7.65
C GLU A 66 -6.02 -11.63 -6.87
N SER A 67 -5.61 -11.36 -5.64
CA SER A 67 -6.09 -10.23 -4.84
C SER A 67 -5.66 -8.87 -5.40
N GLY A 68 -4.60 -8.86 -6.21
CA GLY A 68 -3.99 -7.68 -6.79
C GLY A 68 -2.77 -7.15 -6.03
N LEU A 69 -2.20 -7.93 -5.11
CA LEU A 69 -0.91 -7.65 -4.49
C LEU A 69 0.21 -7.83 -5.52
N TYR A 70 1.17 -6.91 -5.59
CA TYR A 70 2.42 -7.12 -6.32
C TYR A 70 3.50 -7.49 -5.31
N PHE A 71 3.97 -8.72 -5.35
CA PHE A 71 4.88 -9.29 -4.36
C PHE A 71 6.24 -9.65 -4.97
N HIS A 72 7.32 -9.33 -4.27
CA HIS A 72 8.70 -9.69 -4.62
C HIS A 72 9.43 -10.18 -3.37
N LEU A 73 9.85 -11.44 -3.36
CA LEU A 73 10.64 -12.02 -2.28
C LEU A 73 12.12 -11.66 -2.46
N ILE A 74 12.68 -10.89 -1.52
CA ILE A 74 14.09 -10.48 -1.52
C ILE A 74 14.97 -11.55 -0.87
N ASN A 75 14.49 -12.15 0.22
CA ASN A 75 15.22 -13.16 0.98
C ASN A 75 14.24 -14.15 1.60
N VAL A 76 14.51 -15.43 1.41
CA VAL A 76 13.68 -16.54 1.94
C VAL A 76 13.73 -16.61 3.48
N GLY A 77 14.81 -16.13 4.10
CA GLY A 77 15.00 -16.26 5.55
C GLY A 77 15.50 -17.63 5.97
N ASP A 78 15.10 -18.06 7.16
CA ASP A 78 15.61 -19.26 7.86
C ASP A 78 14.91 -20.54 7.34
N SER A 79 15.09 -20.85 6.06
CA SER A 79 14.46 -21.98 5.38
C SER A 79 15.22 -23.30 5.49
N ALA A 80 16.41 -23.33 6.09
CA ALA A 80 17.20 -24.54 6.28
C ALA A 80 16.55 -25.45 7.35
N ALA A 81 16.50 -26.76 7.09
CA ALA A 81 15.90 -27.72 8.02
C ALA A 81 16.71 -27.87 9.34
N PRO A 82 16.05 -27.95 10.51
CA PRO A 82 14.60 -27.90 10.70
C PRO A 82 14.09 -26.46 10.70
N ALA A 83 13.36 -26.07 9.65
CA ALA A 83 12.78 -24.74 9.53
C ALA A 83 11.39 -24.68 10.18
N GLU A 84 11.16 -23.62 10.96
CA GLU A 84 9.83 -23.27 11.42
C GLU A 84 9.10 -22.52 10.30
N VAL A 85 7.91 -23.00 9.96
CA VAL A 85 7.02 -22.38 8.96
C VAL A 85 5.91 -21.64 9.69
N LEU A 86 5.58 -20.45 9.19
CA LEU A 86 4.45 -19.64 9.67
C LEU A 86 3.15 -20.45 9.66
N ASP A 87 2.39 -20.41 10.75
CA ASP A 87 1.12 -21.07 10.93
C ASP A 87 0.05 -20.08 11.46
N THR A 88 -1.21 -20.48 11.37
CA THR A 88 -2.35 -19.69 11.84
C THR A 88 -2.18 -19.28 13.31
N ASN A 89 -2.47 -18.01 13.60
CA ASN A 89 -2.32 -17.36 14.90
C ASN A 89 -0.88 -17.20 15.42
N ASP A 90 0.14 -17.55 14.66
CA ASP A 90 1.50 -17.17 15.02
C ASP A 90 1.61 -15.65 15.17
N LEU A 91 2.33 -15.20 16.21
CA LEU A 91 2.56 -13.78 16.43
C LEU A 91 3.63 -13.26 15.47
N VAL A 92 3.22 -12.51 14.46
CA VAL A 92 4.13 -11.88 13.49
C VAL A 92 4.65 -10.55 14.01
N VAL A 93 5.96 -10.37 13.90
CA VAL A 93 6.72 -9.17 14.28
C VAL A 93 7.33 -8.56 13.02
N PRO A 94 6.64 -7.62 12.34
CA PRO A 94 7.15 -6.99 11.14
C PRO A 94 8.10 -5.84 11.47
N ARG A 95 9.18 -5.73 10.70
CA ARG A 95 10.01 -4.55 10.56
C ARG A 95 9.91 -4.08 9.13
N PHE A 96 9.52 -2.82 8.90
CA PHE A 96 9.23 -2.35 7.55
C PHE A 96 9.60 -0.90 7.33
N TYR A 97 9.76 -0.58 6.05
CA TYR A 97 9.60 0.74 5.48
C TYR A 97 8.30 0.74 4.68
N GLN A 98 7.48 1.77 4.85
CA GLN A 98 6.30 2.05 4.04
C GLN A 98 6.57 3.31 3.22
N TYR A 99 6.30 3.25 1.92
CA TYR A 99 6.52 4.36 1.00
C TYR A 99 5.25 4.68 0.23
N THR A 100 5.06 5.95 -0.11
CA THR A 100 4.15 6.34 -1.19
C THR A 100 4.80 6.06 -2.56
N LEU A 101 3.97 5.86 -3.60
CA LEU A 101 4.45 5.55 -4.95
C LEU A 101 4.92 6.79 -5.74
N ASN A 102 4.85 7.96 -5.15
CA ASN A 102 5.25 9.22 -5.78
C ASN A 102 6.74 9.27 -6.11
N ALA A 103 7.15 10.14 -7.03
CA ALA A 103 8.57 10.34 -7.38
C ALA A 103 9.39 10.82 -6.17
N LYS A 104 8.79 11.63 -5.28
CA LYS A 104 9.32 11.97 -3.97
C LYS A 104 8.46 11.24 -2.94
N ALA A 105 8.92 10.08 -2.50
CA ALA A 105 8.18 9.23 -1.59
C ALA A 105 8.20 9.77 -0.17
N ASP A 106 7.03 9.84 0.47
CA ASP A 106 6.94 9.95 1.92
C ASP A 106 7.19 8.56 2.51
N THR A 107 7.96 8.52 3.60
CA THR A 107 8.42 7.26 4.20
C THR A 107 8.05 7.21 5.67
N ILE A 108 7.44 6.09 6.08
CA ILE A 108 7.23 5.71 7.47
C ILE A 108 8.02 4.43 7.72
N SER A 109 8.65 4.29 8.89
CA SER A 109 9.47 3.13 9.20
C SER A 109 9.47 2.79 10.68
N ASN A 110 9.46 1.49 10.99
CA ASN A 110 9.80 0.96 12.31
C ASN A 110 11.08 0.08 12.26
N TRP A 111 11.88 0.24 11.22
CA TRP A 111 13.06 -0.60 10.95
C TRP A 111 14.14 -0.45 12.00
N ASN A 112 14.38 0.77 12.47
CA ASN A 112 15.39 1.04 13.49
C ASN A 112 14.91 0.57 14.86
N THR A 113 15.64 -0.37 15.46
CA THR A 113 15.29 -0.95 16.76
C THR A 113 15.60 -0.04 17.95
N VAL A 114 16.41 0.99 17.77
CA VAL A 114 16.72 1.99 18.81
C VAL A 114 15.56 2.95 18.97
N ASP A 115 15.04 3.46 17.84
CA ASP A 115 13.93 4.41 17.84
C ASP A 115 12.58 3.69 18.08
N TYR A 116 12.47 2.43 17.64
CA TYR A 116 11.27 1.60 17.75
C TYR A 116 11.60 0.26 18.40
N PRO A 117 11.92 0.23 19.72
CA PRO A 117 12.27 -1.00 20.43
C PRO A 117 11.13 -2.02 20.46
N TYR A 118 9.88 -1.52 20.46
CA TYR A 118 8.66 -2.33 20.50
C TYR A 118 7.91 -2.18 19.17
N PRO A 119 8.11 -3.06 18.19
CA PRO A 119 7.40 -3.01 16.92
C PRO A 119 5.92 -3.37 17.10
N THR A 120 5.09 -2.89 16.20
CA THR A 120 3.72 -3.39 16.06
C THR A 120 3.77 -4.88 15.73
N THR A 121 2.86 -5.66 16.32
CA THR A 121 2.71 -7.09 16.08
C THR A 121 1.29 -7.40 15.64
N PHE A 122 1.08 -8.53 14.98
CA PHE A 122 -0.25 -9.04 14.65
C PHE A 122 -0.25 -10.56 14.62
N ASN A 123 -1.37 -11.18 14.92
CA ASN A 123 -1.56 -12.61 14.75
C ASN A 123 -1.88 -12.92 13.28
N TYR A 124 -1.17 -13.90 12.73
CA TYR A 124 -1.38 -14.29 11.34
C TYR A 124 -2.81 -14.81 11.11
N LEU A 125 -3.49 -14.29 10.09
CA LEU A 125 -4.89 -14.52 9.74
C LEU A 125 -5.93 -13.96 10.73
N ASP A 126 -5.54 -13.02 11.59
CA ASP A 126 -6.48 -12.21 12.35
C ASP A 126 -6.73 -10.87 11.63
N ASP A 127 -7.79 -10.80 10.84
CA ASP A 127 -8.16 -9.63 10.02
C ASP A 127 -8.44 -8.36 10.85
N SER A 128 -8.62 -8.49 12.17
CA SER A 128 -8.80 -7.34 13.05
C SER A 128 -7.49 -6.61 13.39
N GLN A 129 -6.34 -7.26 13.15
CA GLN A 129 -5.02 -6.77 13.55
C GLN A 129 -4.16 -6.29 12.37
N ALA A 130 -4.38 -6.82 11.17
CA ALA A 130 -3.65 -6.43 9.98
C ALA A 130 -4.54 -6.47 8.72
N CYS A 131 -4.12 -5.77 7.66
CA CYS A 131 -4.85 -5.78 6.40
C CYS A 131 -4.61 -7.07 5.60
N ALA A 132 -5.53 -7.37 4.68
CA ALA A 132 -5.47 -8.56 3.83
C ALA A 132 -4.14 -8.70 3.08
N ALA A 133 -3.60 -7.58 2.56
CA ALA A 133 -2.32 -7.57 1.86
C ALA A 133 -1.14 -7.99 2.74
N TRP A 134 -1.15 -7.66 4.03
CA TRP A 134 -0.10 -8.08 4.97
C TRP A 134 -0.18 -9.57 5.25
N HIS A 135 -1.39 -10.11 5.50
CA HIS A 135 -1.59 -11.55 5.68
C HIS A 135 -1.15 -12.33 4.45
N GLU A 136 -1.52 -11.85 3.27
CA GLU A 136 -1.11 -12.48 2.02
C GLU A 136 0.41 -12.39 1.80
N ALA A 137 1.04 -11.23 2.02
CA ALA A 137 2.49 -11.09 1.87
C ALA A 137 3.26 -12.04 2.79
N VAL A 138 2.88 -12.13 4.09
CA VAL A 138 3.57 -13.04 5.03
C VAL A 138 3.34 -14.51 4.70
N SER A 139 2.23 -14.89 4.05
CA SER A 139 2.02 -16.25 3.57
C SER A 139 3.05 -16.69 2.52
N TYR A 140 3.48 -15.77 1.66
CA TYR A 140 4.57 -15.99 0.71
C TYR A 140 5.96 -15.96 1.37
N MET A 141 6.13 -15.17 2.43
CA MET A 141 7.40 -15.05 3.17
C MET A 141 7.74 -16.33 3.96
N LYS A 142 6.77 -16.97 4.60
CA LYS A 142 6.79 -18.30 5.24
C LYS A 142 7.75 -18.49 6.42
N TYR A 143 8.96 -17.97 6.40
CA TYR A 143 10.04 -18.28 7.34
C TYR A 143 10.47 -17.05 8.16
N ASN A 144 11.02 -17.31 9.35
CA ASN A 144 11.68 -16.27 10.13
C ASN A 144 12.80 -15.59 9.32
N ASN A 145 12.99 -14.29 9.56
CA ASN A 145 13.98 -13.48 8.88
C ASN A 145 13.80 -13.32 7.35
N SER A 146 12.69 -13.79 6.78
CA SER A 146 12.39 -13.51 5.37
C SER A 146 12.14 -12.02 5.16
N ARG A 147 12.45 -11.53 3.94
CA ARG A 147 12.28 -10.14 3.53
C ARG A 147 11.63 -10.09 2.17
N ALA A 148 10.65 -9.24 2.04
CA ALA A 148 9.93 -9.03 0.79
C ALA A 148 9.67 -7.54 0.55
N LYS A 149 9.48 -7.18 -0.72
CA LYS A 149 8.97 -5.88 -1.13
C LYS A 149 7.68 -6.08 -1.88
N PHE A 150 6.65 -5.30 -1.55
CA PHE A 150 5.35 -5.48 -2.16
C PHE A 150 4.58 -4.17 -2.29
N ILE A 151 3.77 -4.07 -3.36
CA ILE A 151 2.90 -2.92 -3.64
C ILE A 151 1.48 -3.32 -3.28
N VAL A 152 0.88 -2.55 -2.40
CA VAL A 152 -0.47 -2.75 -1.88
C VAL A 152 -1.40 -1.74 -2.49
N LYS A 153 -2.43 -2.22 -3.21
CA LYS A 153 -3.55 -1.37 -3.65
C LYS A 153 -4.37 -0.94 -2.44
N SER A 154 -4.94 0.23 -2.49
CA SER A 154 -5.77 0.78 -1.41
C SER A 154 -6.85 -0.19 -0.92
N LYS A 155 -7.52 -0.89 -1.85
CA LYS A 155 -8.62 -1.82 -1.57
C LYS A 155 -8.27 -2.99 -0.65
N ILE A 156 -7.01 -3.45 -0.65
CA ILE A 156 -6.51 -4.58 0.17
C ILE A 156 -5.57 -4.11 1.28
N GLY A 157 -5.37 -2.79 1.39
CA GLY A 157 -4.58 -2.13 2.41
C GLY A 157 -5.33 -1.89 3.71
N PHE A 158 -4.72 -1.13 4.61
CA PHE A 158 -5.37 -0.66 5.83
C PHE A 158 -6.51 0.31 5.53
N GLU A 159 -7.41 0.52 6.49
CA GLU A 159 -8.62 1.32 6.33
C GLU A 159 -8.35 2.77 5.89
N ASP A 160 -7.31 3.39 6.43
CA ASP A 160 -6.86 4.73 6.03
C ASP A 160 -6.44 4.79 4.57
N ALA A 161 -5.68 3.79 4.10
CA ALA A 161 -5.28 3.64 2.70
C ALA A 161 -6.50 3.44 1.79
N SER A 162 -7.44 2.60 2.21
CA SER A 162 -8.69 2.33 1.48
C SER A 162 -9.57 3.56 1.37
N THR A 163 -9.73 4.32 2.44
CA THR A 163 -10.53 5.54 2.48
C THR A 163 -9.92 6.65 1.62
N ALA A 164 -8.59 6.80 1.67
CA ALA A 164 -7.86 7.81 0.89
C ALA A 164 -7.55 7.37 -0.55
N VAL A 165 -7.88 6.13 -0.94
CA VAL A 165 -7.51 5.48 -2.21
C VAL A 165 -6.02 5.65 -2.52
N THR A 166 -5.19 5.36 -1.51
CA THR A 166 -3.73 5.56 -1.58
C THR A 166 -3.02 4.21 -1.57
N PRO A 167 -2.30 3.85 -2.66
CA PRO A 167 -1.48 2.66 -2.68
C PRO A 167 -0.16 2.89 -1.93
N TYR A 168 0.36 1.84 -1.29
CA TYR A 168 1.64 1.87 -0.59
C TYR A 168 2.59 0.76 -1.05
N ILE A 169 3.86 1.01 -0.87
CA ILE A 169 4.92 0.00 -1.00
C ILE A 169 5.43 -0.30 0.39
N TYR A 170 5.62 -1.58 0.66
CA TYR A 170 6.30 -2.06 1.86
C TYR A 170 7.58 -2.78 1.47
N ASP A 171 8.67 -2.48 2.18
CA ASP A 171 9.86 -3.30 2.27
C ASP A 171 9.87 -3.87 3.68
N MET A 172 9.53 -5.14 3.83
CA MET A 172 9.22 -5.78 5.11
C MET A 172 10.11 -6.98 5.37
N LYS A 173 10.61 -7.06 6.60
CA LYS A 173 11.23 -8.26 7.18
C LYS A 173 10.35 -8.75 8.31
N ILE A 174 10.16 -10.06 8.42
CA ILE A 174 9.36 -10.66 9.49
C ILE A 174 10.19 -11.53 10.43
N LYS A 175 9.74 -11.60 11.67
CA LYS A 175 9.92 -12.71 12.59
C LYS A 175 8.54 -13.15 13.08
N PHE A 176 8.42 -14.39 13.51
CA PHE A 176 7.21 -14.85 14.17
C PHE A 176 7.53 -15.73 15.37
N GLN A 177 6.56 -15.84 16.26
CA GLN A 177 6.62 -16.67 17.47
C GLN A 177 5.40 -17.57 17.47
N LYS A 178 5.64 -18.86 17.81
CA LYS A 178 4.60 -19.86 18.01
C LYS A 178 3.79 -19.59 19.25
#